data_f1bf4d62777aa486c83e612ef21e9f5f
#
_entry.id   f1bf4d62777aa486c83e612ef21e9f5f
#
_cell.length_a   1.000
_cell.length_b   1.000
_cell.length_c   1.000
_cell.angle_alpha   90.00
_cell.angle_beta   90.00
_cell.angle_gamma   90.00
#
_symmetry.space_group_name_H-M   'P 1'
#
loop_
_entity.id
_entity.type
_entity.pdbx_description
1 polymer ?
#
loop_
_entity_poly.entity_id
_entity_poly.type
_entity_poly.pdbx_seq_one_letter_code
_entity_poly.pdbx_strand_id
1 'polypeptide(L)'
;MSWTRIMECVPNFSEGRNLQKIDQIVSPFRAKTGVKLLDYSNDENHNRLVVTVVGEPEALKEAVIEAIGVAVKVIDLNQHQGQHPRMGAADVVPFIPIKGCTMEEAIAISKEVGQRVAEAYQLPVFLYEKSASAPHRENLAAIRKGEFEGMAEKIHLPEWHPDFGPEERHPTAGTVAIGARMPLVAYNINLNTGREV
;
A
#
# COMPACT_ATOMS: atom_id res chain seq x y z
N MET A 1 -1.12 -26.27 9.90
CA MET A 1 -0.04 -26.20 8.89
C MET A 1 1.07 -25.34 9.46
N SER A 2 2.30 -25.84 9.54
CA SER A 2 3.43 -25.02 9.96
C SER A 2 4.15 -24.52 8.69
N TRP A 3 3.95 -23.26 8.35
CA TRP A 3 4.73 -22.65 7.27
C TRP A 3 6.20 -22.51 7.68
N THR A 4 7.09 -22.90 6.80
CA THR A 4 8.54 -22.76 6.98
C THR A 4 9.01 -21.34 6.62
N ARG A 5 8.27 -20.67 5.74
CA ARG A 5 8.53 -19.31 5.27
C ARG A 5 7.30 -18.44 5.52
N ILE A 6 7.51 -17.31 6.16
CA ILE A 6 6.44 -16.36 6.51
C ILE A 6 6.88 -14.95 6.13
N MET A 7 6.08 -14.30 5.32
CA MET A 7 6.16 -12.88 5.02
C MET A 7 4.89 -12.20 5.49
N GLU A 8 4.99 -10.99 6.00
CA GLU A 8 3.86 -10.14 6.35
C GLU A 8 3.69 -9.06 5.29
N CYS A 9 2.46 -8.64 5.08
CA CYS A 9 2.13 -7.42 4.36
C CYS A 9 1.09 -6.62 5.16
N VAL A 10 1.27 -5.31 5.21
CA VAL A 10 0.36 -4.40 5.93
C VAL A 10 -0.15 -3.32 4.98
N PRO A 11 -0.93 -3.70 3.94
CA PRO A 11 -1.45 -2.74 2.99
C PRO A 11 -2.44 -1.77 3.64
N ASN A 12 -2.36 -0.52 3.22
CA ASN A 12 -3.29 0.54 3.62
C ASN A 12 -4.10 0.97 2.40
N PHE A 13 -5.42 1.10 2.60
CA PHE A 13 -6.36 1.50 1.56
C PHE A 13 -7.13 2.74 1.99
N SER A 14 -7.48 3.58 1.02
CA SER A 14 -8.20 4.84 1.24
C SER A 14 -9.72 4.61 1.29
N GLU A 15 -10.17 3.79 2.23
CA GLU A 15 -11.58 3.52 2.51
C GLU A 15 -11.76 3.13 3.98
N GLY A 16 -12.48 3.91 4.73
CA GLY A 16 -12.71 3.65 6.16
C GLY A 16 -14.18 3.68 6.58
N ARG A 17 -15.09 3.94 5.65
CA ARG A 17 -16.50 4.20 5.94
C ARG A 17 -17.47 3.21 5.32
N ASN A 18 -17.25 2.81 4.10
CA ASN A 18 -18.13 1.90 3.39
C ASN A 18 -17.75 0.43 3.68
N LEU A 19 -18.46 -0.21 4.60
CA LEU A 19 -18.21 -1.59 5.02
C LEU A 19 -18.29 -2.61 3.88
N GLN A 20 -19.12 -2.36 2.86
CA GLN A 20 -19.21 -3.26 1.70
C GLN A 20 -17.94 -3.18 0.84
N LYS A 21 -17.41 -1.98 0.61
CA LYS A 21 -16.13 -1.81 -0.09
C LYS A 21 -14.97 -2.41 0.70
N ILE A 22 -14.95 -2.19 2.02
CA ILE A 22 -13.97 -2.77 2.93
C ILE A 22 -14.00 -4.30 2.83
N ASP A 23 -15.18 -4.91 2.89
CA ASP A 23 -15.35 -6.36 2.77
C ASP A 23 -14.82 -6.90 1.43
N GLN A 24 -15.11 -6.21 0.34
CA GLN A 24 -14.57 -6.56 -0.99
C GLN A 24 -13.04 -6.51 -1.04
N ILE A 25 -12.43 -5.45 -0.49
CA ILE A 25 -10.96 -5.27 -0.46
C ILE A 25 -10.29 -6.35 0.39
N VAL A 26 -10.90 -6.76 1.49
CA VAL A 26 -10.36 -7.75 2.43
C VAL A 26 -10.60 -9.19 1.94
N SER A 27 -11.60 -9.42 1.08
CA SER A 27 -12.00 -10.77 0.65
C SER A 27 -10.88 -11.61 0.01
N PRO A 28 -9.93 -11.07 -0.78
CA PRO A 28 -8.82 -11.85 -1.33
C PRO A 28 -7.91 -12.50 -0.28
N PHE A 29 -7.88 -11.95 0.94
CA PHE A 29 -7.05 -12.47 2.03
C PHE A 29 -7.72 -13.57 2.85
N ARG A 30 -9.05 -13.74 2.76
CA ARG A 30 -9.81 -14.67 3.64
C ARG A 30 -9.80 -16.11 3.18
N ALA A 31 -9.74 -16.38 1.90
CA ALA A 31 -9.99 -17.72 1.35
C ALA A 31 -8.81 -18.30 0.56
N LYS A 32 -7.65 -17.66 0.57
CA LYS A 32 -6.49 -18.08 -0.22
C LYS A 32 -5.61 -19.04 0.58
N THR A 33 -5.37 -20.25 0.05
CA THR A 33 -4.43 -21.20 0.63
C THR A 33 -3.03 -20.58 0.72
N GLY A 34 -2.34 -20.74 1.84
CA GLY A 34 -1.03 -20.13 2.08
C GLY A 34 -1.07 -18.69 2.57
N VAL A 35 -2.26 -18.13 2.80
CA VAL A 35 -2.46 -16.76 3.32
C VAL A 35 -3.33 -16.81 4.57
N LYS A 36 -3.04 -15.97 5.55
CA LYS A 36 -3.84 -15.78 6.75
C LYS A 36 -4.03 -14.29 7.02
N LEU A 37 -5.26 -13.85 6.94
CA LEU A 37 -5.67 -12.55 7.46
C LEU A 37 -5.55 -12.58 8.99
N LEU A 38 -4.74 -11.70 9.56
CA LEU A 38 -4.57 -11.59 11.02
C LEU A 38 -5.56 -10.61 11.60
N ASP A 39 -5.64 -9.43 11.00
CA ASP A 39 -6.49 -8.36 11.47
C ASP A 39 -6.76 -7.34 10.34
N TYR A 40 -7.79 -6.56 10.48
CA TYR A 40 -7.99 -5.32 9.74
C TYR A 40 -8.77 -4.32 10.58
N SER A 41 -8.42 -3.05 10.46
CA SER A 41 -9.09 -1.95 11.15
C SER A 41 -9.38 -0.81 10.18
N ASN A 42 -10.55 -0.23 10.30
CA ASN A 42 -10.95 0.95 9.56
C ASN A 42 -11.20 2.13 10.50
N ASP A 43 -10.84 3.32 10.05
CA ASP A 43 -11.05 4.58 10.76
C ASP A 43 -11.87 5.51 9.87
N GLU A 44 -13.05 5.90 10.34
CA GLU A 44 -13.98 6.75 9.60
C GLU A 44 -13.50 8.21 9.49
N ASN A 45 -12.77 8.71 10.50
CA ASN A 45 -12.25 10.09 10.49
C ASN A 45 -11.08 10.22 9.51
N HIS A 46 -10.16 9.27 9.57
CA HIS A 46 -9.05 9.18 8.62
C HIS A 46 -9.51 8.69 7.24
N ASN A 47 -10.67 8.05 7.15
CA ASN A 47 -11.19 7.36 5.97
C ASN A 47 -10.14 6.40 5.39
N ARG A 48 -9.66 5.49 6.24
CA ARG A 48 -8.54 4.61 5.98
C ARG A 48 -8.80 3.22 6.52
N LEU A 49 -8.38 2.21 5.76
CA LEU A 49 -8.35 0.80 6.14
C LEU A 49 -6.89 0.35 6.22
N VAL A 50 -6.54 -0.33 7.28
CA VAL A 50 -5.25 -1.02 7.45
C VAL A 50 -5.54 -2.51 7.56
N VAL A 51 -4.87 -3.32 6.75
CA VAL A 51 -5.01 -4.78 6.77
C VAL A 51 -3.68 -5.39 7.19
N THR A 52 -3.69 -6.35 8.10
CA THR A 52 -2.50 -7.13 8.48
C THR A 52 -2.68 -8.57 8.02
N VAL A 53 -1.81 -9.00 7.14
CA VAL A 53 -1.87 -10.32 6.52
C VAL A 53 -0.50 -10.97 6.50
N VAL A 54 -0.45 -12.27 6.75
CA VAL A 54 0.78 -13.08 6.64
C VAL A 54 0.54 -14.26 5.71
N GLY A 55 1.61 -14.75 5.13
CA GLY A 55 1.51 -15.93 4.26
C GLY A 55 2.85 -16.43 3.77
N GLU A 56 2.78 -17.51 3.02
CA GLU A 56 3.90 -17.94 2.17
C GLU A 56 4.11 -16.89 1.08
N PRO A 57 5.35 -16.51 0.77
CA PRO A 57 5.65 -15.36 -0.09
C PRO A 57 4.86 -15.30 -1.40
N GLU A 58 4.80 -16.41 -2.13
CA GLU A 58 4.11 -16.48 -3.43
C GLU A 58 2.57 -16.33 -3.28
N ALA A 59 1.98 -17.02 -2.29
CA ALA A 59 0.55 -16.93 -2.07
C ALA A 59 0.13 -15.53 -1.58
N LEU A 60 0.94 -14.92 -0.72
CA LEU A 60 0.73 -13.57 -0.22
C LEU A 60 0.80 -12.54 -1.36
N LYS A 61 1.80 -12.67 -2.23
CA LYS A 61 1.94 -11.83 -3.44
C LYS A 61 0.66 -11.82 -4.27
N GLU A 62 0.11 -12.98 -4.61
CA GLU A 62 -1.11 -13.10 -5.40
C GLU A 62 -2.31 -12.45 -4.71
N ALA A 63 -2.47 -12.66 -3.39
CA ALA A 63 -3.57 -12.05 -2.63
C ALA A 63 -3.48 -10.52 -2.60
N VAL A 64 -2.27 -9.98 -2.44
CA VAL A 64 -2.03 -8.53 -2.40
C VAL A 64 -2.33 -7.88 -3.75
N ILE A 65 -1.88 -8.48 -4.86
CA ILE A 65 -2.18 -7.97 -6.21
C ILE A 65 -3.69 -7.94 -6.45
N GLU A 66 -4.40 -8.99 -6.08
CA GLU A 66 -5.86 -9.07 -6.20
C GLU A 66 -6.57 -7.99 -5.36
N ALA A 67 -6.16 -7.80 -4.10
CA ALA A 67 -6.73 -6.78 -3.22
C ALA A 67 -6.50 -5.35 -3.75
N ILE A 68 -5.30 -5.05 -4.29
CA ILE A 68 -5.03 -3.78 -4.97
C ILE A 68 -5.99 -3.58 -6.14
N GLY A 69 -6.20 -4.61 -6.97
CA GLY A 69 -7.12 -4.55 -8.10
C GLY A 69 -8.57 -4.31 -7.70
N VAL A 70 -9.00 -4.87 -6.56
CA VAL A 70 -10.32 -4.57 -5.98
C VAL A 70 -10.38 -3.11 -5.56
N ALA A 71 -9.38 -2.61 -4.82
CA ALA A 71 -9.34 -1.22 -4.37
C ALA A 71 -9.41 -0.23 -5.55
N VAL A 72 -8.65 -0.47 -6.63
CA VAL A 72 -8.69 0.35 -7.86
C VAL A 72 -10.10 0.44 -8.45
N LYS A 73 -10.87 -0.64 -8.37
CA LYS A 73 -12.25 -0.70 -8.93
C LYS A 73 -13.30 -0.02 -8.05
N VAL A 74 -13.14 -0.08 -6.72
CA VAL A 74 -14.22 0.34 -5.81
C VAL A 74 -14.00 1.69 -5.16
N ILE A 75 -12.76 2.21 -5.16
CA ILE A 75 -12.41 3.50 -4.55
C ILE A 75 -12.23 4.56 -5.62
N ASP A 76 -12.93 5.69 -5.45
CA ASP A 76 -12.75 6.89 -6.26
C ASP A 76 -12.20 8.03 -5.37
N LEU A 77 -10.91 8.35 -5.55
CA LEU A 77 -10.25 9.37 -4.76
C LEU A 77 -10.74 10.81 -5.05
N ASN A 78 -11.42 11.03 -6.16
CA ASN A 78 -12.05 12.34 -6.43
C ASN A 78 -13.20 12.64 -5.47
N GLN A 79 -13.80 11.60 -4.87
CA GLN A 79 -14.88 11.70 -3.89
C GLN A 79 -14.41 11.47 -2.44
N HIS A 80 -13.13 11.09 -2.27
CA HIS A 80 -12.58 10.71 -0.97
C HIS A 80 -12.22 11.95 -0.14
N GLN A 81 -12.68 11.95 1.11
CA GLN A 81 -12.34 12.94 2.14
C GLN A 81 -11.98 12.23 3.44
N GLY A 82 -10.87 12.61 4.05
CA GLY A 82 -10.40 12.06 5.32
C GLY A 82 -9.20 12.85 5.84
N GLN A 83 -8.87 12.67 7.12
CA GLN A 83 -7.74 13.37 7.76
C GLN A 83 -6.39 12.73 7.41
N HIS A 84 -6.39 11.50 6.91
CA HIS A 84 -5.15 10.82 6.54
C HIS A 84 -4.66 11.28 5.16
N PRO A 85 -3.40 11.72 5.03
CA PRO A 85 -2.83 12.02 3.72
C PRO A 85 -2.78 10.75 2.88
N ARG A 86 -3.26 10.83 1.65
CA ARG A 86 -3.36 9.69 0.73
C ARG A 86 -2.98 10.09 -0.70
N MET A 87 -2.32 9.20 -1.40
CA MET A 87 -2.00 9.37 -2.83
C MET A 87 -2.62 8.28 -3.71
N GLY A 88 -3.15 7.21 -3.11
CA GLY A 88 -3.69 6.07 -3.82
C GLY A 88 -4.86 5.39 -3.15
N ALA A 89 -5.71 4.70 -3.95
CA ALA A 89 -6.75 3.80 -3.47
C ALA A 89 -6.15 2.68 -2.62
N ALA A 90 -5.11 2.00 -3.11
CA ALA A 90 -4.09 1.33 -2.32
C ALA A 90 -2.97 2.35 -2.13
N ASP A 91 -2.82 2.85 -0.92
CA ASP A 91 -1.92 3.98 -0.66
C ASP A 91 -0.47 3.52 -0.42
N VAL A 92 -0.29 2.53 0.44
CA VAL A 92 1.02 1.94 0.74
C VAL A 92 0.93 0.43 0.97
N VAL A 93 1.90 -0.31 0.43
CA VAL A 93 1.94 -1.78 0.47
C VAL A 93 3.34 -2.25 0.89
N PRO A 94 3.60 -2.38 2.21
CA PRO A 94 4.86 -2.87 2.74
C PRO A 94 4.92 -4.39 2.82
N PHE A 95 6.01 -4.99 2.36
CA PHE A 95 6.37 -6.39 2.60
C PHE A 95 7.43 -6.48 3.69
N ILE A 96 7.22 -7.37 4.65
CA ILE A 96 8.06 -7.52 5.85
C ILE A 96 8.47 -9.00 5.99
N PRO A 97 9.77 -9.33 5.92
CA PRO A 97 10.23 -10.70 6.15
C PRO A 97 10.10 -11.05 7.66
N ILE A 98 9.40 -12.14 7.98
CA ILE A 98 9.16 -12.56 9.37
C ILE A 98 9.96 -13.81 9.72
N LYS A 99 9.82 -14.90 8.95
CA LYS A 99 10.47 -16.17 9.24
C LYS A 99 10.88 -16.86 7.95
N GLY A 100 12.12 -17.35 7.89
CA GLY A 100 12.61 -18.08 6.72
C GLY A 100 12.60 -17.30 5.41
N CYS A 101 12.49 -15.97 5.49
CA CYS A 101 12.56 -15.03 4.38
C CYS A 101 13.62 -13.98 4.68
N THR A 102 14.29 -13.47 3.65
CA THR A 102 15.27 -12.40 3.77
C THR A 102 14.69 -11.06 3.31
N MET A 103 15.40 -9.98 3.60
CA MET A 103 15.02 -8.65 3.12
C MET A 103 15.14 -8.57 1.59
N GLU A 104 16.14 -9.22 1.02
CA GLU A 104 16.33 -9.29 -0.43
C GLU A 104 15.16 -9.96 -1.14
N GLU A 105 14.61 -11.02 -0.55
CA GLU A 105 13.39 -11.66 -1.05
C GLU A 105 12.17 -10.75 -0.94
N ALA A 106 12.02 -10.01 0.15
CA ALA A 106 10.94 -9.04 0.30
C ALA A 106 11.05 -7.90 -0.72
N ILE A 107 12.27 -7.43 -0.99
CA ILE A 107 12.55 -6.44 -2.05
C ILE A 107 12.18 -7.00 -3.42
N ALA A 108 12.58 -8.23 -3.73
CA ALA A 108 12.26 -8.87 -5.01
C ALA A 108 10.74 -9.01 -5.22
N ILE A 109 10.02 -9.47 -4.19
CA ILE A 109 8.57 -9.60 -4.22
C ILE A 109 7.89 -8.23 -4.38
N SER A 110 8.32 -7.21 -3.66
CA SER A 110 7.74 -5.87 -3.77
C SER A 110 7.89 -5.29 -5.19
N LYS A 111 9.03 -5.52 -5.85
CA LYS A 111 9.27 -5.12 -7.24
C LYS A 111 8.38 -5.89 -8.22
N GLU A 112 8.27 -7.21 -8.05
CA GLU A 112 7.41 -8.04 -8.89
C GLU A 112 5.94 -7.64 -8.75
N VAL A 113 5.46 -7.42 -7.51
CA VAL A 113 4.11 -6.91 -7.25
C VAL A 113 3.91 -5.56 -7.93
N GLY A 114 4.88 -4.65 -7.80
CA GLY A 114 4.84 -3.33 -8.43
C GLY A 114 4.69 -3.41 -9.94
N GLN A 115 5.49 -4.21 -10.59
CA GLN A 115 5.41 -4.40 -12.04
C GLN A 115 4.05 -4.97 -12.46
N ARG A 116 3.60 -6.05 -11.80
CA ARG A 116 2.34 -6.73 -12.15
C ARG A 116 1.10 -5.85 -11.89
N VAL A 117 1.11 -5.07 -10.81
CA VAL A 117 0.06 -4.11 -10.49
C VAL A 117 -0.01 -3.00 -11.56
N ALA A 118 1.14 -2.47 -11.96
CA ALA A 118 1.23 -1.46 -13.00
C ALA A 118 0.69 -1.96 -14.34
N GLU A 119 1.07 -3.17 -14.74
CA GLU A 119 0.63 -3.80 -15.98
C GLU A 119 -0.87 -4.13 -15.97
N ALA A 120 -1.37 -4.73 -14.87
CA ALA A 120 -2.74 -5.21 -14.78
C ALA A 120 -3.78 -4.09 -14.60
N TYR A 121 -3.41 -3.04 -13.89
CA TYR A 121 -4.36 -2.01 -13.47
C TYR A 121 -4.03 -0.61 -13.99
N GLN A 122 -2.97 -0.47 -14.80
CA GLN A 122 -2.47 0.83 -15.29
C GLN A 122 -2.26 1.83 -14.15
N LEU A 123 -1.77 1.32 -13.02
CA LEU A 123 -1.54 2.09 -11.80
C LEU A 123 -0.07 2.46 -11.69
N PRO A 124 0.29 3.75 -11.58
CA PRO A 124 1.67 4.16 -11.34
C PRO A 124 2.17 3.69 -9.97
N VAL A 125 3.35 3.09 -9.94
CA VAL A 125 3.95 2.51 -8.75
C VAL A 125 5.26 3.21 -8.39
N PHE A 126 5.40 3.61 -7.13
CA PHE A 126 6.63 4.10 -6.55
C PHE A 126 7.20 3.08 -5.59
N LEU A 127 8.44 2.69 -5.80
CA LEU A 127 9.16 1.85 -4.85
C LEU A 127 9.68 2.69 -3.68
N TYR A 128 9.53 2.19 -2.45
CA TYR A 128 9.93 2.93 -1.26
C TYR A 128 10.70 2.07 -0.23
N GLU A 129 11.25 2.69 0.81
CA GLU A 129 12.06 2.07 1.86
C GLU A 129 13.23 1.25 1.27
N LYS A 130 13.37 -0.03 1.64
CA LYS A 130 14.45 -0.90 1.16
C LYS A 130 14.35 -1.24 -0.33
N SER A 131 13.21 -1.01 -0.94
CA SER A 131 12.99 -1.21 -2.38
C SER A 131 13.20 0.06 -3.22
N ALA A 132 13.38 1.22 -2.57
CA ALA A 132 13.50 2.50 -3.24
C ALA A 132 14.56 2.50 -4.33
N SER A 133 14.22 3.06 -5.49
CA SER A 133 15.13 3.21 -6.64
C SER A 133 16.07 4.42 -6.51
N ALA A 134 15.75 5.34 -5.58
CA ALA A 134 16.56 6.52 -5.32
C ALA A 134 16.42 6.97 -3.84
N PRO A 135 17.46 7.63 -3.25
CA PRO A 135 17.45 7.99 -1.83
C PRO A 135 16.26 8.85 -1.41
N HIS A 136 15.79 9.78 -2.25
CA HIS A 136 14.65 10.65 -1.94
C HIS A 136 13.31 9.90 -1.90
N ARG A 137 13.26 8.64 -2.34
CA ARG A 137 12.08 7.75 -2.32
C ARG A 137 12.07 6.79 -1.15
N GLU A 138 13.11 6.73 -0.34
CA GLU A 138 13.11 5.89 0.86
C GLU A 138 12.01 6.32 1.83
N ASN A 139 11.80 7.63 1.97
CA ASN A 139 10.78 8.18 2.87
C ASN A 139 9.42 8.26 2.17
N LEU A 140 8.45 7.48 2.66
CA LEU A 140 7.07 7.49 2.18
C LEU A 140 6.43 8.88 2.21
N ALA A 141 6.72 9.71 3.23
CA ALA A 141 6.16 11.05 3.34
C ALA A 141 6.62 11.95 2.18
N ALA A 142 7.86 11.77 1.67
CA ALA A 142 8.35 12.51 0.52
C ALA A 142 7.61 12.10 -0.77
N ILE A 143 7.34 10.81 -0.97
CA ILE A 143 6.55 10.31 -2.10
C ILE A 143 5.13 10.87 -2.03
N ARG A 144 4.49 10.77 -0.86
CA ARG A 144 3.08 11.14 -0.61
C ARG A 144 2.84 12.65 -0.61
N LYS A 145 3.90 13.47 -0.51
CA LYS A 145 3.79 14.94 -0.47
C LYS A 145 3.03 15.47 -1.68
N GLY A 146 1.97 16.23 -1.41
CA GLY A 146 1.03 16.74 -2.41
C GLY A 146 -0.22 15.87 -2.57
N GLU A 147 -0.21 14.68 -1.97
CA GLU A 147 -1.31 13.73 -1.96
C GLU A 147 -1.82 13.36 -3.36
N PHE A 148 -3.02 12.81 -3.47
CA PHE A 148 -3.63 12.46 -4.75
C PHE A 148 -3.69 13.65 -5.73
N GLU A 149 -4.03 14.82 -5.22
CA GLU A 149 -4.19 16.04 -6.03
C GLU A 149 -2.85 16.47 -6.64
N GLY A 150 -1.82 16.58 -5.83
CA GLY A 150 -0.48 17.02 -6.27
C GLY A 150 0.26 15.99 -7.12
N MET A 151 -0.14 14.71 -7.10
CA MET A 151 0.47 13.69 -7.95
C MET A 151 0.24 13.95 -9.45
N ALA A 152 -0.81 14.67 -9.82
CA ALA A 152 -1.09 15.01 -11.21
C ALA A 152 0.06 15.81 -11.86
N GLU A 153 0.70 16.70 -11.10
CA GLU A 153 1.83 17.50 -11.58
C GLU A 153 3.17 16.85 -11.24
N LYS A 154 3.27 16.31 -10.02
CA LYS A 154 4.50 15.73 -9.49
C LYS A 154 5.02 14.57 -10.33
N ILE A 155 4.16 13.71 -10.84
CA ILE A 155 4.53 12.52 -11.61
C ILE A 155 5.28 12.84 -12.90
N HIS A 156 5.15 14.07 -13.42
CA HIS A 156 5.84 14.54 -14.63
C HIS A 156 7.23 15.13 -14.35
N LEU A 157 7.62 15.29 -13.08
CA LEU A 157 8.96 15.72 -12.73
C LEU A 157 9.94 14.56 -12.91
N PRO A 158 11.10 14.74 -13.53
CA PRO A 158 12.05 13.65 -13.83
C PRO A 158 12.42 12.79 -12.62
N GLU A 159 12.59 13.42 -11.45
CA GLU A 159 12.89 12.72 -10.20
C GLU A 159 11.70 11.95 -9.61
N TRP A 160 10.48 12.20 -10.12
CA TRP A 160 9.23 11.57 -9.66
C TRP A 160 8.53 10.74 -10.73
N HIS A 161 9.20 10.38 -11.82
CA HIS A 161 8.65 9.36 -12.72
C HIS A 161 8.45 8.04 -11.97
N PRO A 162 7.33 7.34 -12.16
CA PRO A 162 7.06 6.08 -11.45
C PRO A 162 8.11 5.02 -11.79
N ASP A 163 8.33 4.09 -10.88
CA ASP A 163 9.22 2.95 -11.13
C ASP A 163 8.58 1.95 -12.10
N PHE A 164 7.25 1.85 -12.08
CA PHE A 164 6.46 1.04 -13.00
C PHE A 164 5.14 1.75 -13.34
N GLY A 165 4.65 1.51 -14.54
CA GLY A 165 3.34 1.98 -15.00
C GLY A 165 3.37 3.31 -15.72
N PRO A 166 2.20 3.90 -15.96
CA PRO A 166 2.06 5.15 -16.71
C PRO A 166 2.70 6.34 -15.98
N GLU A 167 3.22 7.31 -16.75
CA GLU A 167 3.68 8.61 -16.24
C GLU A 167 2.51 9.59 -16.05
N GLU A 168 1.34 9.06 -15.80
CA GLU A 168 0.12 9.82 -15.50
C GLU A 168 -0.59 9.18 -14.32
N ARG A 169 -1.05 10.01 -13.39
CA ARG A 169 -1.85 9.56 -12.24
C ARG A 169 -3.11 8.84 -12.72
N HIS A 170 -3.40 7.65 -12.16
CA HIS A 170 -4.66 6.97 -12.45
C HIS A 170 -5.85 7.87 -12.05
N PRO A 171 -6.88 8.06 -12.91
CA PRO A 171 -7.90 9.10 -12.76
C PRO A 171 -8.71 8.99 -11.46
N THR A 172 -8.93 7.81 -10.94
CA THR A 172 -9.70 7.57 -9.70
C THR A 172 -8.89 6.93 -8.59
N ALA A 173 -7.92 6.08 -8.92
CA ALA A 173 -7.14 5.31 -7.94
C ALA A 173 -5.79 5.94 -7.58
N GLY A 174 -5.35 7.01 -8.27
CA GLY A 174 -4.11 7.71 -7.95
C GLY A 174 -2.84 6.94 -8.28
N THR A 175 -1.99 6.74 -7.30
CA THR A 175 -0.70 6.03 -7.38
C THR A 175 -0.54 5.14 -6.16
N VAL A 176 0.41 4.20 -6.17
CA VAL A 176 0.68 3.33 -5.01
C VAL A 176 2.16 3.33 -4.65
N ALA A 177 2.49 3.33 -3.36
CA ALA A 177 3.83 3.03 -2.89
C ALA A 177 3.93 1.56 -2.48
N ILE A 178 4.89 0.84 -3.04
CA ILE A 178 5.14 -0.58 -2.73
C ILE A 178 6.60 -0.74 -2.33
N GLY A 179 6.87 -1.48 -1.24
CA GLY A 179 8.25 -1.66 -0.81
C GLY A 179 8.43 -2.72 0.25
N ALA A 180 9.69 -2.96 0.59
CA ALA A 180 10.08 -3.84 1.68
C ALA A 180 10.63 -3.03 2.85
N ARG A 181 10.27 -3.39 4.08
CA ARG A 181 10.77 -2.73 5.28
C ARG A 181 10.93 -3.69 6.46
N MET A 182 11.62 -3.25 7.49
CA MET A 182 11.64 -3.95 8.76
C MET A 182 10.30 -3.84 9.49
N PRO A 183 9.99 -4.76 10.41
CA PRO A 183 8.83 -4.61 11.30
C PRO A 183 8.84 -3.24 11.98
N LEU A 184 7.69 -2.58 12.01
CA LEU A 184 7.50 -1.26 12.59
C LEU A 184 6.31 -1.29 13.55
N VAL A 185 6.53 -0.80 14.77
CA VAL A 185 5.44 -0.50 15.70
C VAL A 185 5.12 0.98 15.60
N ALA A 186 3.95 1.29 15.02
CA ALA A 186 3.47 2.67 14.97
C ALA A 186 2.94 3.07 16.37
N TYR A 187 3.44 4.19 16.89
CA TYR A 187 2.99 4.75 18.16
C TYR A 187 2.66 6.22 17.96
N ASN A 188 1.39 6.57 18.17
CA ASN A 188 0.91 7.95 18.07
C ASN A 188 0.46 8.44 19.45
N ILE A 189 0.88 9.66 19.80
CA ILE A 189 0.42 10.34 21.01
C ILE A 189 -0.43 11.53 20.58
N ASN A 190 -1.68 11.53 20.98
CA ASN A 190 -2.53 12.69 20.83
C ASN A 190 -2.29 13.64 22.01
N LEU A 191 -1.81 14.84 21.73
CA LEU A 191 -1.62 15.88 22.74
C LEU A 191 -2.94 16.61 23.00
N ASN A 192 -3.27 16.75 24.27
CA ASN A 192 -4.50 17.45 24.70
C ASN A 192 -4.31 18.98 24.81
N THR A 193 -3.32 19.52 24.12
CA THR A 193 -3.02 20.94 24.09
C THR A 193 -3.03 21.43 22.65
N GLY A 194 -3.87 22.40 22.33
CA GLY A 194 -3.96 23.04 21.02
C GLY A 194 -2.76 23.93 20.67
N ARG A 195 -1.54 23.51 20.96
CA ARG A 195 -0.31 24.15 20.45
C ARG A 195 0.13 23.39 19.22
N GLU A 196 -0.07 24.00 18.08
CA GLU A 196 0.70 23.67 16.87
C GLU A 196 2.18 23.90 17.18
N VAL A 197 2.99 22.87 16.93
CA VAL A 197 4.46 22.93 17.03
C VAL A 197 5.02 23.22 15.66
#